data_7d15fb3f0a0617184c3f3176739b870b
#
_entry.id   7d15fb3f0a0617184c3f3176739b870b
#
_cell.length_a   1.000
_cell.length_b   1.000
_cell.length_c   1.000
_cell.angle_alpha   90.00
_cell.angle_beta   90.00
_cell.angle_gamma   90.00
#
_symmetry.space_group_name_H-M   'P 1'
#
loop_
_entity.id
_entity.type
_entity.pdbx_description
1 polymer ?
#
loop_
_entity_poly.entity_id
_entity_poly.type
_entity_poly.pdbx_seq_one_letter_code
_entity_poly.pdbx_strand_id
1 'polypeptide(L)'
;MRLRGIGPEVLLLCFLIIGAAAFALGRRSARGRRLRREGDYFAGLDHLVNDRFDRATEVFTRLATKSDDADIQFALGSLMRKRGEVDRAIAIHTELATHGRQEIREQATFALGLDYLSAGLMDRAEEKLRSLLGSARYRPAVLERLAWVYEQQREWRAALDLWRELPPEKQRELAVVAAHYCCELGEAALAAGDFAEARTQVAAARAHAPTSARAALLAARIATAAGDEDKALELYTAALGGSRTMRAAFEPEARTALRTQTHAFEERLRANPLQDEADPPEPPRFRCEECGVASVTWHWRCPSCRNWDSLRTTQNRGI
;
A
#
# COMPACT_ATOMS: atom_id res chain seq x y z
N MET A 1 -64.09 55.30 -28.10
CA MET A 1 -63.80 54.56 -26.89
C MET A 1 -62.35 54.88 -26.51
N ARG A 2 -62.12 55.73 -25.47
CA ARG A 2 -60.74 56.15 -25.07
C ARG A 2 -60.17 55.12 -24.16
N LEU A 3 -59.13 54.45 -24.58
CA LEU A 3 -58.30 53.64 -23.68
C LEU A 3 -57.66 54.60 -22.67
N ARG A 4 -58.15 54.61 -21.44
CA ARG A 4 -57.50 55.27 -20.30
C ARG A 4 -56.11 54.61 -20.15
N GLY A 5 -55.07 55.42 -20.33
CA GLY A 5 -53.70 54.97 -20.17
C GLY A 5 -53.48 54.34 -18.78
N ILE A 6 -52.88 53.18 -18.78
CA ILE A 6 -52.42 52.52 -17.56
C ILE A 6 -51.36 53.43 -16.93
N GLY A 7 -51.65 53.91 -15.71
CA GLY A 7 -50.74 54.81 -15.00
C GLY A 7 -49.35 54.15 -14.77
N PRO A 8 -48.28 54.96 -14.72
CA PRO A 8 -46.91 54.44 -14.53
C PRO A 8 -46.75 53.58 -13.30
N GLU A 9 -47.59 53.83 -12.25
CA GLU A 9 -47.61 53.04 -11.00
C GLU A 9 -48.09 51.60 -11.22
N VAL A 10 -49.10 51.40 -12.10
CA VAL A 10 -49.60 50.05 -12.41
C VAL A 10 -48.60 49.29 -13.26
N LEU A 11 -47.91 49.95 -14.16
CA LEU A 11 -46.82 49.34 -14.95
C LEU A 11 -45.67 48.90 -14.00
N LEU A 12 -45.28 49.74 -13.06
CA LEU A 12 -44.23 49.43 -12.09
C LEU A 12 -44.61 48.24 -11.20
N LEU A 13 -45.88 48.20 -10.75
CA LEU A 13 -46.40 47.06 -9.95
C LEU A 13 -46.40 45.77 -10.77
N CYS A 14 -46.80 45.80 -12.03
CA CYS A 14 -46.73 44.65 -12.92
C CYS A 14 -45.31 44.15 -13.14
N PHE A 15 -44.32 45.03 -13.33
CA PHE A 15 -42.91 44.66 -13.45
C PHE A 15 -42.39 44.02 -12.17
N LEU A 16 -42.75 44.53 -10.99
CA LEU A 16 -42.35 43.93 -9.69
C LEU A 16 -42.97 42.55 -9.49
N ILE A 17 -44.26 42.38 -9.84
CA ILE A 17 -44.95 41.07 -9.70
C ILE A 17 -44.35 40.06 -10.69
N ILE A 18 -44.10 40.45 -11.95
CA ILE A 18 -43.48 39.58 -12.94
C ILE A 18 -42.04 39.22 -12.53
N GLY A 19 -41.27 40.19 -12.03
CA GLY A 19 -39.91 39.98 -11.51
C GLY A 19 -39.90 39.02 -10.29
N ALA A 20 -40.82 39.22 -9.34
CA ALA A 20 -40.92 38.33 -8.19
C ALA A 20 -41.37 36.90 -8.57
N ALA A 21 -42.34 36.80 -9.51
CA ALA A 21 -42.75 35.49 -10.04
C ALA A 21 -41.67 34.77 -10.79
N ALA A 22 -40.92 35.45 -11.65
CA ALA A 22 -39.76 34.91 -12.36
C ALA A 22 -38.65 34.49 -11.43
N PHE A 23 -38.36 35.29 -10.38
CA PHE A 23 -37.40 34.93 -9.31
C PHE A 23 -37.83 33.69 -8.53
N ALA A 24 -39.13 33.62 -8.11
CA ALA A 24 -39.69 32.50 -7.40
C ALA A 24 -39.66 31.17 -8.21
N LEU A 25 -40.00 31.26 -9.52
CA LEU A 25 -39.94 30.17 -10.48
C LEU A 25 -38.50 29.75 -10.72
N GLY A 26 -37.55 30.70 -10.86
CA GLY A 26 -36.11 30.42 -10.97
C GLY A 26 -35.56 29.68 -9.75
N ARG A 27 -35.90 30.13 -8.54
CA ARG A 27 -35.50 29.45 -7.28
C ARG A 27 -36.09 28.05 -7.15
N ARG A 28 -37.38 27.86 -7.50
CA ARG A 28 -38.02 26.53 -7.51
C ARG A 28 -37.36 25.59 -8.50
N SER A 29 -37.08 26.04 -9.70
CA SER A 29 -36.39 25.27 -10.73
C SER A 29 -34.95 24.92 -10.32
N ALA A 30 -34.22 25.85 -9.72
CA ALA A 30 -32.87 25.63 -9.21
C ALA A 30 -32.87 24.60 -8.07
N ARG A 31 -33.82 24.72 -7.12
CA ARG A 31 -33.96 23.76 -6.02
C ARG A 31 -34.35 22.36 -6.52
N GLY A 32 -35.24 22.24 -7.49
CA GLY A 32 -35.60 20.97 -8.10
C GLY A 32 -34.44 20.30 -8.83
N ARG A 33 -33.62 21.10 -9.54
CA ARG A 33 -32.39 20.62 -10.20
C ARG A 33 -31.36 20.13 -9.20
N ARG A 34 -31.20 20.84 -8.08
CA ARG A 34 -30.27 20.45 -7.02
C ARG A 34 -30.68 19.12 -6.39
N LEU A 35 -31.95 18.96 -5.99
CA LEU A 35 -32.47 17.73 -5.40
C LEU A 35 -32.37 16.53 -6.34
N ARG A 36 -32.61 16.73 -7.64
CA ARG A 36 -32.47 15.68 -8.66
C ARG A 36 -31.00 15.30 -8.83
N ARG A 37 -30.06 16.25 -8.79
CA ARG A 37 -28.63 16.01 -8.89
C ARG A 37 -28.12 15.22 -7.67
N GLU A 38 -28.55 15.59 -6.46
CA GLU A 38 -28.26 14.86 -5.24
C GLU A 38 -28.78 13.41 -5.33
N GLY A 39 -30.02 13.20 -5.82
CA GLY A 39 -30.58 11.86 -6.04
C GLY A 39 -29.80 11.03 -7.06
N ASP A 40 -29.39 11.61 -8.18
CA ASP A 40 -28.56 10.95 -9.20
C ASP A 40 -27.16 10.60 -8.63
N TYR A 41 -26.56 11.49 -7.82
CA TYR A 41 -25.28 11.24 -7.14
C TYR A 41 -25.37 10.04 -6.19
N PHE A 42 -26.38 9.99 -5.33
CA PHE A 42 -26.61 8.86 -4.43
C PHE A 42 -26.90 7.55 -5.19
N ALA A 43 -27.62 7.61 -6.32
CA ALA A 43 -27.81 6.46 -7.17
C ALA A 43 -26.49 5.95 -7.76
N GLY A 44 -25.59 6.87 -8.15
CA GLY A 44 -24.24 6.53 -8.59
C GLY A 44 -23.42 5.84 -7.49
N LEU A 45 -23.48 6.33 -6.26
CA LEU A 45 -22.83 5.70 -5.10
C LEU A 45 -23.42 4.33 -4.78
N ASP A 46 -24.74 4.16 -4.85
CA ASP A 46 -25.40 2.85 -4.66
C ASP A 46 -24.88 1.83 -5.67
N HIS A 47 -24.74 2.22 -6.93
CA HIS A 47 -24.14 1.36 -7.93
C HIS A 47 -22.69 1.00 -7.61
N LEU A 48 -21.90 1.92 -7.03
CA LEU A 48 -20.52 1.66 -6.59
C LEU A 48 -20.45 0.64 -5.45
N VAL A 49 -21.31 0.80 -4.44
CA VAL A 49 -21.37 -0.09 -3.28
C VAL A 49 -21.80 -1.51 -3.68
N ASN A 50 -22.61 -1.63 -4.73
CA ASN A 50 -23.08 -2.91 -5.25
C ASN A 50 -22.22 -3.45 -6.42
N ASP A 51 -20.97 -2.98 -6.59
CA ASP A 51 -20.00 -3.39 -7.62
C ASP A 51 -20.51 -3.27 -9.07
N ARG A 52 -21.52 -2.41 -9.31
CA ARG A 52 -22.10 -2.14 -10.62
C ARG A 52 -21.36 -0.99 -11.31
N PHE A 53 -20.06 -1.19 -11.58
CA PHE A 53 -19.15 -0.14 -12.05
C PHE A 53 -19.60 0.51 -13.36
N ASP A 54 -20.17 -0.25 -14.30
CA ASP A 54 -20.63 0.30 -15.58
C ASP A 54 -21.77 1.30 -15.39
N ARG A 55 -22.76 0.96 -14.56
CA ARG A 55 -23.89 1.84 -14.25
C ARG A 55 -23.44 3.07 -13.46
N ALA A 56 -22.55 2.88 -12.50
CA ALA A 56 -21.96 4.00 -11.77
C ALA A 56 -21.24 4.96 -12.72
N THR A 57 -20.44 4.44 -13.64
CA THR A 57 -19.73 5.22 -14.66
C THR A 57 -20.70 6.03 -15.53
N GLU A 58 -21.79 5.41 -16.01
CA GLU A 58 -22.79 6.10 -16.81
C GLU A 58 -23.44 7.27 -16.05
N VAL A 59 -23.81 7.04 -14.78
CA VAL A 59 -24.41 8.06 -13.93
C VAL A 59 -23.43 9.21 -13.69
N PHE A 60 -22.18 8.91 -13.26
CA PHE A 60 -21.19 9.94 -12.97
C PHE A 60 -20.72 10.69 -14.23
N THR A 61 -20.59 10.03 -15.39
CA THR A 61 -20.32 10.70 -16.66
C THR A 61 -21.42 11.69 -17.01
N ARG A 62 -22.69 11.29 -16.90
CA ARG A 62 -23.83 12.18 -17.15
C ARG A 62 -23.89 13.35 -16.14
N LEU A 63 -23.49 13.14 -14.91
CA LEU A 63 -23.40 14.21 -13.90
C LEU A 63 -22.26 15.18 -14.22
N ALA A 64 -21.09 14.66 -14.57
CA ALA A 64 -19.90 15.44 -14.90
C ALA A 64 -20.11 16.35 -16.12
N THR A 65 -20.87 15.91 -17.12
CA THR A 65 -21.22 16.78 -18.28
C THR A 65 -22.13 17.96 -17.93
N LYS A 66 -22.77 17.92 -16.75
CA LYS A 66 -23.73 18.95 -16.28
C LYS A 66 -23.21 19.79 -15.13
N SER A 67 -22.06 19.49 -14.63
CA SER A 67 -21.52 20.10 -13.40
C SER A 67 -20.01 19.98 -13.30
N ASP A 68 -19.37 21.09 -13.00
CA ASP A 68 -17.95 21.16 -12.64
C ASP A 68 -17.71 20.85 -11.15
N ASP A 69 -18.63 20.10 -10.51
CA ASP A 69 -18.53 19.70 -9.11
C ASP A 69 -17.34 18.75 -8.93
N ALA A 70 -16.39 19.16 -8.08
CA ALA A 70 -15.17 18.41 -7.86
C ALA A 70 -15.43 17.00 -7.32
N ASP A 71 -16.45 16.81 -6.46
CA ASP A 71 -16.77 15.51 -5.89
C ASP A 71 -17.25 14.52 -6.97
N ILE A 72 -18.00 15.02 -7.95
CA ILE A 72 -18.44 14.23 -9.11
C ILE A 72 -17.24 13.84 -9.98
N GLN A 73 -16.32 14.78 -10.23
CA GLN A 73 -15.11 14.54 -11.01
C GLN A 73 -14.18 13.53 -10.29
N PHE A 74 -14.00 13.65 -8.96
CA PHE A 74 -13.24 12.67 -8.18
C PHE A 74 -13.86 11.26 -8.22
N ALA A 75 -15.18 11.17 -8.10
CA ALA A 75 -15.88 9.89 -8.21
C ALA A 75 -15.67 9.26 -9.59
N LEU A 76 -15.82 10.06 -10.65
CA LEU A 76 -15.62 9.62 -12.05
C LEU A 76 -14.16 9.18 -12.29
N GLY A 77 -13.17 9.99 -11.90
CA GLY A 77 -11.75 9.64 -12.06
C GLY A 77 -11.38 8.36 -11.30
N SER A 78 -11.88 8.21 -10.07
CA SER A 78 -11.68 6.99 -9.28
C SER A 78 -12.30 5.74 -9.93
N LEU A 79 -13.47 5.89 -10.58
CA LEU A 79 -14.11 4.84 -11.35
C LEU A 79 -13.30 4.46 -12.60
N MET A 80 -12.81 5.46 -13.36
CA MET A 80 -11.96 5.24 -14.51
C MET A 80 -10.71 4.43 -14.11
N ARG A 81 -10.05 4.81 -13.01
CA ARG A 81 -8.91 4.03 -12.47
C ARG A 81 -9.28 2.58 -12.14
N LYS A 82 -10.40 2.36 -11.44
CA LYS A 82 -10.87 1.00 -11.09
C LYS A 82 -11.17 0.14 -12.32
N ARG A 83 -11.60 0.75 -13.41
CA ARG A 83 -11.87 0.07 -14.70
C ARG A 83 -10.62 -0.16 -15.54
N GLY A 84 -9.46 0.33 -15.10
CA GLY A 84 -8.23 0.28 -15.87
C GLY A 84 -8.09 1.38 -16.93
N GLU A 85 -9.06 2.30 -17.02
CA GLU A 85 -9.04 3.48 -17.93
C GLU A 85 -8.18 4.59 -17.31
N VAL A 86 -6.91 4.27 -16.99
CA VAL A 86 -6.06 5.10 -16.13
C VAL A 86 -5.73 6.43 -16.78
N ASP A 87 -5.55 6.49 -18.09
CA ASP A 87 -5.27 7.75 -18.81
C ASP A 87 -6.41 8.76 -18.64
N ARG A 88 -7.66 8.29 -18.62
CA ARG A 88 -8.83 9.14 -18.39
C ARG A 88 -8.89 9.64 -16.94
N ALA A 89 -8.54 8.78 -15.99
CA ALA A 89 -8.44 9.17 -14.59
C ALA A 89 -7.39 10.25 -14.39
N ILE A 90 -6.19 10.07 -14.97
CA ILE A 90 -5.09 11.04 -14.95
C ILE A 90 -5.55 12.39 -15.54
N ALA A 91 -6.24 12.38 -16.67
CA ALA A 91 -6.73 13.62 -17.30
C ALA A 91 -7.69 14.38 -16.36
N ILE A 92 -8.67 13.70 -15.77
CA ILE A 92 -9.64 14.29 -14.83
C ILE A 92 -8.94 14.87 -13.60
N HIS A 93 -8.06 14.08 -12.97
CA HIS A 93 -7.40 14.54 -11.75
C HIS A 93 -6.34 15.62 -12.02
N THR A 94 -5.73 15.65 -13.22
CA THR A 94 -4.82 16.73 -13.63
C THR A 94 -5.57 18.06 -13.73
N GLU A 95 -6.76 18.06 -14.33
CA GLU A 95 -7.61 19.25 -14.42
C GLU A 95 -7.93 19.82 -13.04
N LEU A 96 -8.35 18.95 -12.10
CA LEU A 96 -8.63 19.32 -10.72
C LEU A 96 -7.39 19.83 -9.97
N ALA A 97 -6.22 19.22 -10.22
CA ALA A 97 -4.97 19.63 -9.59
C ALA A 97 -4.49 21.00 -10.10
N THR A 98 -4.80 21.34 -11.34
CA THR A 98 -4.38 22.59 -11.98
C THR A 98 -5.30 23.75 -11.62
N HIS A 99 -6.62 23.57 -11.69
CA HIS A 99 -7.60 24.63 -11.59
C HIS A 99 -8.37 24.67 -10.28
N GLY A 100 -8.21 23.65 -9.41
CA GLY A 100 -8.90 23.57 -8.14
C GLY A 100 -8.39 24.56 -7.09
N ARG A 101 -9.20 24.79 -6.04
CA ARG A 101 -8.75 25.45 -4.81
C ARG A 101 -7.73 24.55 -4.08
N GLN A 102 -7.00 25.11 -3.12
CA GLN A 102 -5.91 24.40 -2.41
C GLN A 102 -6.28 22.99 -1.95
N GLU A 103 -7.43 22.84 -1.28
CA GLU A 103 -7.90 21.53 -0.77
C GLU A 103 -8.21 20.54 -1.90
N ILE A 104 -8.81 21.04 -2.99
CA ILE A 104 -9.10 20.24 -4.19
C ILE A 104 -7.79 19.84 -4.87
N ARG A 105 -6.82 20.75 -4.97
CA ARG A 105 -5.52 20.47 -5.57
C ARG A 105 -4.76 19.39 -4.81
N GLU A 106 -4.74 19.45 -3.47
CA GLU A 106 -4.10 18.42 -2.65
C GLU A 106 -4.78 17.06 -2.83
N GLN A 107 -6.10 17.03 -2.82
CA GLN A 107 -6.88 15.80 -3.06
C GLN A 107 -6.60 15.24 -4.46
N ALA A 108 -6.59 16.09 -5.48
CA ALA A 108 -6.32 15.70 -6.86
C ALA A 108 -4.87 15.22 -7.05
N THR A 109 -3.91 15.88 -6.40
CA THR A 109 -2.50 15.44 -6.42
C THR A 109 -2.35 14.05 -5.79
N PHE A 110 -3.04 13.79 -4.67
CA PHE A 110 -3.06 12.46 -4.08
C PHE A 110 -3.71 11.43 -5.02
N ALA A 111 -4.84 11.78 -5.63
CA ALA A 111 -5.52 10.92 -6.60
C ALA A 111 -4.63 10.62 -7.83
N LEU A 112 -3.88 11.61 -8.34
CA LEU A 112 -2.88 11.43 -9.40
C LEU A 112 -1.77 10.46 -8.98
N GLY A 113 -1.29 10.56 -7.75
CA GLY A 113 -0.35 9.57 -7.21
C GLY A 113 -0.89 8.15 -7.32
N LEU A 114 -2.15 7.94 -6.94
CA LEU A 114 -2.81 6.63 -7.06
C LEU A 114 -3.05 6.20 -8.52
N ASP A 115 -3.34 7.13 -9.42
CA ASP A 115 -3.49 6.85 -10.85
C ASP A 115 -2.17 6.37 -11.44
N TYR A 116 -1.07 7.08 -11.15
CA TYR A 116 0.26 6.69 -11.60
C TYR A 116 0.70 5.34 -11.04
N LEU A 117 0.36 5.01 -9.77
CA LEU A 117 0.58 3.68 -9.22
C LEU A 117 -0.18 2.60 -10.02
N SER A 118 -1.43 2.89 -10.36
CA SER A 118 -2.27 1.97 -11.16
C SER A 118 -1.75 1.79 -12.58
N ALA A 119 -1.10 2.82 -13.14
CA ALA A 119 -0.42 2.77 -14.44
C ALA A 119 0.97 2.12 -14.39
N GLY A 120 1.50 1.77 -13.22
CA GLY A 120 2.86 1.28 -13.04
C GLY A 120 3.95 2.35 -13.19
N LEU A 121 3.59 3.64 -13.21
CA LEU A 121 4.50 4.77 -13.38
C LEU A 121 5.03 5.22 -12.01
N MET A 122 5.90 4.40 -11.41
CA MET A 122 6.35 4.56 -10.02
C MET A 122 7.02 5.91 -9.75
N ASP A 123 7.89 6.38 -10.64
CA ASP A 123 8.62 7.65 -10.47
C ASP A 123 7.66 8.86 -10.45
N ARG A 124 6.64 8.84 -11.32
CA ARG A 124 5.61 9.89 -11.33
C ARG A 124 4.73 9.84 -10.10
N ALA A 125 4.39 8.63 -9.64
CA ALA A 125 3.63 8.45 -8.41
C ALA A 125 4.41 8.99 -7.21
N GLU A 126 5.69 8.67 -7.09
CA GLU A 126 6.58 9.18 -6.05
C GLU A 126 6.62 10.70 -6.05
N GLU A 127 6.87 11.33 -7.20
CA GLU A 127 6.90 12.79 -7.33
C GLU A 127 5.63 13.44 -6.76
N LYS A 128 4.45 12.95 -7.17
CA LYS A 128 3.16 13.51 -6.71
C LYS A 128 2.92 13.26 -5.23
N LEU A 129 3.22 12.06 -4.74
CA LEU A 129 3.05 11.73 -3.34
C LEU A 129 4.02 12.54 -2.46
N ARG A 130 5.30 12.67 -2.82
CA ARG A 130 6.28 13.46 -2.06
C ARG A 130 5.89 14.93 -1.94
N SER A 131 5.28 15.52 -2.97
CA SER A 131 4.80 16.90 -2.91
C SER A 131 3.74 17.14 -1.82
N LEU A 132 3.12 16.09 -1.30
CA LEU A 132 2.10 16.13 -0.25
C LEU A 132 2.63 15.80 1.15
N LEU A 133 3.93 15.55 1.34
CA LEU A 133 4.50 15.26 2.66
C LEU A 133 4.31 16.42 3.66
N GLY A 134 4.18 17.66 3.19
CA GLY A 134 3.85 18.83 4.00
C GLY A 134 2.37 18.96 4.38
N SER A 135 1.47 18.21 3.77
CA SER A 135 0.03 18.27 4.05
C SER A 135 -0.32 17.42 5.28
N ALA A 136 -0.75 18.07 6.36
CA ALA A 136 -1.17 17.35 7.57
C ALA A 136 -2.30 16.34 7.30
N ARG A 137 -3.19 16.64 6.34
CA ARG A 137 -4.32 15.80 5.96
C ARG A 137 -3.88 14.53 5.24
N TYR A 138 -2.93 14.63 4.30
CA TYR A 138 -2.54 13.53 3.42
C TYR A 138 -1.28 12.79 3.87
N ARG A 139 -0.45 13.41 4.74
CA ARG A 139 0.82 12.83 5.18
C ARG A 139 0.73 11.34 5.58
N PRO A 140 -0.22 10.89 6.43
CA PRO A 140 -0.28 9.48 6.82
C PRO A 140 -0.49 8.54 5.64
N ALA A 141 -1.45 8.87 4.76
CA ALA A 141 -1.74 8.07 3.57
C ALA A 141 -0.60 8.11 2.54
N VAL A 142 0.07 9.26 2.42
CA VAL A 142 1.24 9.44 1.55
C VAL A 142 2.41 8.57 2.01
N LEU A 143 2.72 8.57 3.30
CA LEU A 143 3.81 7.74 3.85
C LEU A 143 3.57 6.25 3.57
N GLU A 144 2.34 5.78 3.74
CA GLU A 144 1.95 4.40 3.42
C GLU A 144 2.16 4.07 1.93
N ARG A 145 1.77 4.97 1.04
CA ARG A 145 1.91 4.77 -0.41
C ARG A 145 3.35 4.85 -0.88
N LEU A 146 4.14 5.77 -0.32
CA LEU A 146 5.57 5.86 -0.62
C LEU A 146 6.33 4.63 -0.12
N ALA A 147 6.03 4.11 1.08
CA ALA A 147 6.62 2.87 1.56
C ALA A 147 6.37 1.73 0.57
N TRP A 148 5.13 1.61 0.08
CA TRP A 148 4.80 0.62 -0.95
C TRP A 148 5.60 0.83 -2.25
N VAL A 149 5.76 2.08 -2.72
CA VAL A 149 6.56 2.40 -3.92
C VAL A 149 8.00 1.94 -3.74
N TYR A 150 8.66 2.34 -2.65
CA TYR A 150 10.06 1.99 -2.39
C TYR A 150 10.26 0.48 -2.24
N GLU A 151 9.29 -0.23 -1.65
CA GLU A 151 9.32 -1.69 -1.61
C GLU A 151 9.21 -2.33 -3.00
N GLN A 152 8.40 -1.76 -3.92
CA GLN A 152 8.32 -2.27 -5.30
C GLN A 152 9.63 -2.08 -6.06
N GLN A 153 10.29 -0.94 -5.85
CA GLN A 153 11.55 -0.56 -6.48
C GLN A 153 12.78 -1.17 -5.79
N ARG A 154 12.57 -1.86 -4.63
CA ARG A 154 13.64 -2.37 -3.76
C ARG A 154 14.58 -1.27 -3.25
N GLU A 155 14.06 -0.08 -3.08
CA GLU A 155 14.79 1.05 -2.52
C GLU A 155 14.74 1.02 -0.98
N TRP A 156 15.38 0.00 -0.41
CA TRP A 156 15.26 -0.31 1.02
C TRP A 156 15.77 0.80 1.93
N ARG A 157 16.76 1.57 1.48
CA ARG A 157 17.27 2.71 2.25
C ARG A 157 16.21 3.81 2.33
N ALA A 158 15.58 4.16 1.21
CA ALA A 158 14.50 5.15 1.17
C ALA A 158 13.28 4.68 1.99
N ALA A 159 12.94 3.40 1.91
CA ALA A 159 11.88 2.80 2.74
C ALA A 159 12.19 2.90 4.25
N LEU A 160 13.45 2.65 4.65
CA LEU A 160 13.90 2.76 6.04
C LEU A 160 13.92 4.21 6.52
N ASP A 161 14.34 5.16 5.68
CA ASP A 161 14.33 6.58 6.00
C ASP A 161 12.90 7.08 6.20
N LEU A 162 11.98 6.64 5.35
CA LEU A 162 10.56 6.93 5.49
C LEU A 162 9.97 6.36 6.80
N TRP A 163 10.37 5.13 7.17
CA TRP A 163 9.95 4.51 8.43
C TRP A 163 10.39 5.38 9.64
N ARG A 164 11.57 6.00 9.60
CA ARG A 164 12.05 6.91 10.66
C ARG A 164 11.20 8.18 10.81
N GLU A 165 10.50 8.59 9.76
CA GLU A 165 9.58 9.73 9.77
C GLU A 165 8.19 9.41 10.35
N LEU A 166 7.89 8.13 10.58
CA LEU A 166 6.61 7.71 11.16
C LEU A 166 6.51 8.09 12.65
N PRO A 167 5.29 8.27 13.18
CA PRO A 167 5.08 8.39 14.62
C PRO A 167 5.61 7.16 15.40
N PRO A 168 6.08 7.33 16.65
CA PRO A 168 6.68 6.24 17.43
C PRO A 168 5.80 5.00 17.57
N GLU A 169 4.48 5.15 17.61
CA GLU A 169 3.52 4.04 17.66
C GLU A 169 3.60 3.20 16.39
N LYS A 170 3.62 3.86 15.24
CA LYS A 170 3.73 3.21 13.93
C LYS A 170 5.12 2.60 13.70
N GLN A 171 6.17 3.25 14.19
CA GLN A 171 7.52 2.67 14.14
C GLN A 171 7.56 1.33 14.91
N ARG A 172 6.93 1.26 16.09
CA ARG A 172 6.85 0.00 16.88
C ARG A 172 6.02 -1.07 16.18
N GLU A 173 4.88 -0.70 15.60
CA GLU A 173 4.01 -1.60 14.83
C GLU A 173 4.75 -2.20 13.63
N LEU A 174 5.56 -1.40 12.94
CA LEU A 174 6.28 -1.78 11.72
C LEU A 174 7.75 -2.12 11.96
N ALA A 175 8.16 -2.37 13.21
CA ALA A 175 9.56 -2.65 13.56
C ALA A 175 10.11 -3.90 12.84
N VAL A 176 9.28 -4.95 12.72
CA VAL A 176 9.64 -6.17 11.97
C VAL A 176 9.88 -5.86 10.49
N VAL A 177 9.07 -5.00 9.90
CA VAL A 177 9.23 -4.56 8.49
C VAL A 177 10.54 -3.78 8.33
N ALA A 178 10.84 -2.86 9.24
CA ALA A 178 12.13 -2.14 9.25
C ALA A 178 13.33 -3.09 9.38
N ALA A 179 13.21 -4.14 10.20
CA ALA A 179 14.24 -5.18 10.31
C ALA A 179 14.45 -5.91 8.97
N HIS A 180 13.38 -6.17 8.20
CA HIS A 180 13.52 -6.75 6.86
C HIS A 180 14.23 -5.81 5.88
N TYR A 181 13.96 -4.51 5.92
CA TYR A 181 14.70 -3.54 5.09
C TYR A 181 16.20 -3.54 5.42
N CYS A 182 16.56 -3.57 6.70
CA CYS A 182 17.93 -3.72 7.12
C CYS A 182 18.55 -5.04 6.62
N CYS A 183 17.81 -6.15 6.66
CA CYS A 183 18.30 -7.42 6.14
C CYS A 183 18.53 -7.38 4.63
N GLU A 184 17.67 -6.75 3.84
CA GLU A 184 17.87 -6.56 2.40
C GLU A 184 19.15 -5.76 2.11
N LEU A 185 19.38 -4.67 2.85
CA LEU A 185 20.61 -3.88 2.75
C LEU A 185 21.84 -4.68 3.15
N GLY A 186 21.73 -5.48 4.21
CA GLY A 186 22.81 -6.35 4.69
C GLY A 186 23.13 -7.48 3.72
N GLU A 187 22.13 -8.08 3.07
CA GLU A 187 22.33 -9.10 2.02
C GLU A 187 23.02 -8.51 0.79
N ALA A 188 22.65 -7.28 0.40
CA ALA A 188 23.31 -6.56 -0.69
C ALA A 188 24.78 -6.24 -0.35
N ALA A 189 25.07 -5.80 0.88
CA ALA A 189 26.42 -5.54 1.35
C ALA A 189 27.25 -6.82 1.40
N LEU A 190 26.68 -7.94 1.88
CA LEU A 190 27.32 -9.25 1.89
C LEU A 190 27.69 -9.71 0.47
N ALA A 191 26.76 -9.56 -0.47
CA ALA A 191 26.99 -9.90 -1.87
C ALA A 191 28.09 -9.05 -2.52
N ALA A 192 28.25 -7.79 -2.07
CA ALA A 192 29.33 -6.89 -2.48
C ALA A 192 30.68 -7.16 -1.74
N GLY A 193 30.72 -8.09 -0.78
CA GLY A 193 31.90 -8.37 0.04
C GLY A 193 32.15 -7.35 1.16
N ASP A 194 31.23 -6.42 1.40
CA ASP A 194 31.33 -5.45 2.49
C ASP A 194 30.78 -6.04 3.79
N PHE A 195 31.63 -6.84 4.45
CA PHE A 195 31.28 -7.48 5.72
C PHE A 195 31.05 -6.49 6.86
N ALA A 196 31.65 -5.29 6.80
CA ALA A 196 31.49 -4.27 7.83
C ALA A 196 30.07 -3.69 7.77
N GLU A 197 29.64 -3.25 6.60
CA GLU A 197 28.28 -2.76 6.38
C GLU A 197 27.25 -3.89 6.62
N ALA A 198 27.50 -5.11 6.15
CA ALA A 198 26.60 -6.23 6.40
C ALA A 198 26.35 -6.48 7.89
N ARG A 199 27.39 -6.44 8.73
CA ARG A 199 27.26 -6.55 10.20
C ARG A 199 26.51 -5.38 10.80
N THR A 200 26.73 -4.16 10.31
CA THR A 200 26.03 -2.95 10.75
C THR A 200 24.52 -3.10 10.50
N GLN A 201 24.15 -3.59 9.32
CA GLN A 201 22.75 -3.80 8.98
C GLN A 201 22.10 -4.93 9.79
N VAL A 202 22.81 -6.01 10.11
CA VAL A 202 22.34 -7.04 11.02
C VAL A 202 22.12 -6.49 12.44
N ALA A 203 23.02 -5.65 12.93
CA ALA A 203 22.85 -5.01 14.24
C ALA A 203 21.61 -4.10 14.25
N ALA A 204 21.40 -3.32 13.20
CA ALA A 204 20.21 -2.49 13.03
C ALA A 204 18.92 -3.32 12.95
N ALA A 205 18.93 -4.42 12.18
CA ALA A 205 17.78 -5.33 12.08
C ALA A 205 17.40 -5.91 13.45
N ARG A 206 18.40 -6.33 14.25
CA ARG A 206 18.19 -6.84 15.62
C ARG A 206 17.74 -5.77 16.60
N ALA A 207 18.13 -4.51 16.40
CA ALA A 207 17.63 -3.40 17.21
C ALA A 207 16.14 -3.16 16.98
N HIS A 208 15.65 -3.35 15.76
CA HIS A 208 14.21 -3.26 15.43
C HIS A 208 13.44 -4.51 15.85
N ALA A 209 13.97 -5.70 15.58
CA ALA A 209 13.36 -6.98 15.89
C ALA A 209 14.40 -7.96 16.46
N PRO A 210 14.57 -8.01 17.81
CA PRO A 210 15.61 -8.82 18.46
C PRO A 210 15.50 -10.31 18.15
N THR A 211 14.30 -10.82 17.89
CA THR A 211 14.03 -12.24 17.59
C THR A 211 13.94 -12.55 16.10
N SER A 212 14.37 -11.63 15.23
CA SER A 212 14.31 -11.83 13.78
C SER A 212 15.18 -13.02 13.33
N ALA A 213 14.52 -14.09 12.89
CA ALA A 213 15.19 -15.27 12.32
C ALA A 213 16.01 -14.91 11.08
N ARG A 214 15.51 -13.99 10.24
CA ARG A 214 16.23 -13.51 9.06
C ARG A 214 17.55 -12.82 9.42
N ALA A 215 17.53 -11.94 10.43
CA ALA A 215 18.74 -11.26 10.89
C ALA A 215 19.75 -12.26 11.48
N ALA A 216 19.28 -13.32 12.16
CA ALA A 216 20.13 -14.38 12.67
C ALA A 216 20.77 -15.21 11.53
N LEU A 217 19.98 -15.57 10.52
CA LEU A 217 20.49 -16.27 9.33
C LEU A 217 21.50 -15.43 8.53
N LEU A 218 21.21 -14.14 8.35
CA LEU A 218 22.15 -13.24 7.68
C LEU A 218 23.47 -13.13 8.44
N ALA A 219 23.42 -13.05 9.79
CA ALA A 219 24.62 -13.08 10.61
C ALA A 219 25.43 -14.38 10.44
N ALA A 220 24.75 -15.53 10.33
CA ALA A 220 25.39 -16.81 10.09
C ALA A 220 26.08 -16.86 8.69
N ARG A 221 25.41 -16.36 7.66
CA ARG A 221 25.97 -16.22 6.31
C ARG A 221 27.23 -15.34 6.27
N ILE A 222 27.19 -14.23 7.00
CA ILE A 222 28.35 -13.32 7.13
C ILE A 222 29.53 -14.05 7.81
N ALA A 223 29.26 -14.80 8.88
CA ALA A 223 30.30 -15.57 9.56
C ALA A 223 30.90 -16.66 8.65
N THR A 224 30.05 -17.38 7.90
CA THR A 224 30.50 -18.35 6.90
C THR A 224 31.37 -17.70 5.84
N ALA A 225 30.95 -16.58 5.27
CA ALA A 225 31.71 -15.87 4.25
C ALA A 225 33.04 -15.28 4.75
N ALA A 226 33.10 -14.95 6.04
CA ALA A 226 34.30 -14.50 6.73
C ALA A 226 35.24 -15.66 7.15
N GLY A 227 34.83 -16.92 6.98
CA GLY A 227 35.61 -18.09 7.38
C GLY A 227 35.58 -18.42 8.88
N ASP A 228 34.67 -17.80 9.63
CA ASP A 228 34.48 -18.04 11.07
C ASP A 228 33.48 -19.19 11.28
N GLU A 229 33.97 -20.42 11.13
CA GLU A 229 33.11 -21.63 11.16
C GLU A 229 32.45 -21.85 12.52
N ASP A 230 33.12 -21.57 13.64
CA ASP A 230 32.56 -21.74 14.97
C ASP A 230 31.40 -20.77 15.22
N LYS A 231 31.58 -19.53 14.80
CA LYS A 231 30.52 -18.51 14.89
C LYS A 231 29.37 -18.80 13.94
N ALA A 232 29.63 -19.30 12.75
CA ALA A 232 28.60 -19.74 11.83
C ALA A 232 27.77 -20.88 12.42
N LEU A 233 28.41 -21.89 13.02
CA LEU A 233 27.73 -23.01 13.71
C LEU A 233 26.81 -22.50 14.83
N GLU A 234 27.29 -21.61 15.71
CA GLU A 234 26.50 -21.00 16.76
C GLU A 234 25.26 -20.30 16.20
N LEU A 235 25.46 -19.45 15.20
CA LEU A 235 24.42 -18.60 14.65
C LEU A 235 23.37 -19.38 13.85
N TYR A 236 23.76 -20.38 13.04
CA TYR A 236 22.81 -21.26 12.35
C TYR A 236 22.01 -22.08 13.32
N THR A 237 22.64 -22.62 14.37
CA THR A 237 21.93 -23.39 15.42
C THR A 237 20.89 -22.53 16.12
N ALA A 238 21.25 -21.29 16.47
CA ALA A 238 20.32 -20.35 17.12
C ALA A 238 19.18 -19.94 16.18
N ALA A 239 19.45 -19.66 14.90
CA ALA A 239 18.45 -19.27 13.91
C ALA A 239 17.43 -20.38 13.62
N LEU A 240 17.88 -21.63 13.58
CA LEU A 240 17.03 -22.78 13.20
C LEU A 240 16.46 -23.50 14.40
N GLY A 241 17.00 -23.29 15.60
CA GLY A 241 16.60 -24.00 16.82
C GLY A 241 15.18 -23.72 17.28
N GLY A 242 14.60 -22.57 16.90
CA GLY A 242 13.30 -22.10 17.41
C GLY A 242 12.08 -22.41 16.55
N SER A 243 12.26 -22.88 15.30
CA SER A 243 11.13 -23.00 14.36
C SER A 243 11.33 -24.12 13.35
N ARG A 244 10.33 -25.03 13.23
CA ARG A 244 10.31 -26.06 12.17
C ARG A 244 10.24 -25.46 10.78
N THR A 245 9.49 -24.38 10.60
CA THR A 245 9.42 -23.67 9.33
C THR A 245 10.80 -23.17 8.90
N MET A 246 11.58 -22.59 9.82
CA MET A 246 12.94 -22.16 9.53
C MET A 246 13.87 -23.33 9.26
N ARG A 247 13.75 -24.45 10.01
CA ARG A 247 14.51 -25.67 9.70
C ARG A 247 14.17 -26.18 8.31
N ALA A 248 12.89 -26.37 7.98
CA ALA A 248 12.48 -26.87 6.67
C ALA A 248 12.98 -25.99 5.51
N ALA A 249 13.05 -24.66 5.72
CA ALA A 249 13.48 -23.71 4.71
C ALA A 249 15.02 -23.64 4.56
N PHE A 250 15.77 -23.70 5.66
CA PHE A 250 17.17 -23.29 5.67
C PHE A 250 18.17 -24.34 6.21
N GLU A 251 17.71 -25.47 6.72
CA GLU A 251 18.62 -26.55 7.16
C GLU A 251 19.51 -27.07 6.02
N PRO A 252 19.06 -27.26 4.76
CA PRO A 252 19.93 -27.64 3.67
C PRO A 252 21.05 -26.63 3.40
N GLU A 253 20.76 -25.33 3.49
CA GLU A 253 21.77 -24.27 3.39
C GLU A 253 22.79 -24.36 4.52
N ALA A 254 22.33 -24.48 5.77
CA ALA A 254 23.19 -24.59 6.94
C ALA A 254 24.11 -25.81 6.88
N ARG A 255 23.59 -26.97 6.45
CA ARG A 255 24.41 -28.20 6.26
C ARG A 255 25.50 -27.97 5.19
N THR A 256 25.17 -27.27 4.12
CA THR A 256 26.15 -26.96 3.08
C THR A 256 27.23 -25.99 3.58
N ALA A 257 26.83 -24.97 4.34
CA ALA A 257 27.73 -23.98 4.94
C ALA A 257 28.66 -24.60 6.00
N LEU A 258 28.13 -25.55 6.80
CA LEU A 258 28.79 -26.19 7.95
C LEU A 258 29.29 -27.60 7.61
N ARG A 259 29.64 -27.88 6.37
CA ARG A 259 30.05 -29.24 5.90
C ARG A 259 31.16 -29.88 6.72
N THR A 260 32.06 -29.09 7.34
CA THR A 260 33.15 -29.55 8.20
C THR A 260 32.65 -29.84 9.64
N GLN A 261 31.53 -29.25 10.06
CA GLN A 261 30.96 -29.33 11.39
C GLN A 261 29.53 -29.91 11.40
N THR A 262 29.14 -30.67 10.39
CA THR A 262 27.77 -31.20 10.21
C THR A 262 27.31 -32.01 11.42
N HIS A 263 28.19 -32.86 11.99
CA HIS A 263 27.84 -33.66 13.15
C HIS A 263 27.51 -32.80 14.40
N ALA A 264 28.34 -31.79 14.67
CA ALA A 264 28.12 -30.88 15.81
C ALA A 264 26.83 -30.03 15.58
N PHE A 265 26.54 -29.66 14.37
CA PHE A 265 25.29 -28.98 14.04
C PHE A 265 24.05 -29.83 14.27
N GLU A 266 24.06 -31.09 13.80
CA GLU A 266 22.96 -32.02 14.02
C GLU A 266 22.75 -32.34 15.48
N GLU A 267 23.82 -32.53 16.24
CA GLU A 267 23.75 -32.78 17.69
C GLU A 267 23.10 -31.59 18.42
N ARG A 268 23.52 -30.38 18.12
CA ARG A 268 22.91 -29.16 18.70
C ARG A 268 21.44 -28.99 18.33
N LEU A 269 21.05 -29.31 17.08
CA LEU A 269 19.65 -29.25 16.65
C LEU A 269 18.81 -30.33 17.40
N ARG A 270 19.33 -31.53 17.62
CA ARG A 270 18.64 -32.58 18.40
C ARG A 270 18.50 -32.21 19.88
N ALA A 271 19.50 -31.55 20.45
CA ALA A 271 19.46 -31.08 21.84
C ALA A 271 18.43 -29.97 22.08
N ASN A 272 17.95 -29.34 20.99
CA ASN A 272 16.91 -28.31 21.04
C ASN A 272 15.66 -28.79 20.28
N PRO A 273 14.90 -29.75 20.80
CA PRO A 273 13.72 -30.28 20.13
C PRO A 273 12.63 -29.23 20.06
N LEU A 274 11.98 -29.15 18.89
CA LEU A 274 10.83 -28.29 18.69
C LEU A 274 9.62 -28.89 19.39
N GLN A 275 8.90 -28.06 20.15
CA GLN A 275 7.67 -28.48 20.80
C GLN A 275 6.51 -28.55 19.77
N ASP A 276 5.87 -29.70 19.71
CA ASP A 276 4.51 -29.99 19.21
C ASP A 276 4.07 -29.57 17.78
N GLU A 277 4.97 -29.42 16.85
CA GLU A 277 4.57 -29.25 15.42
C GLU A 277 4.73 -30.58 14.66
N ALA A 278 3.75 -30.94 13.81
CA ALA A 278 3.85 -32.11 12.92
C ALA A 278 4.98 -31.89 11.87
N ASP A 279 5.62 -32.99 11.46
CA ASP A 279 6.68 -32.90 10.45
C ASP A 279 6.14 -32.30 9.14
N PRO A 280 6.91 -31.37 8.53
CA PRO A 280 6.52 -30.79 7.25
C PRO A 280 6.55 -31.87 6.16
N PRO A 281 5.72 -31.75 5.10
CA PRO A 281 5.78 -32.62 3.96
C PRO A 281 7.15 -32.57 3.27
N GLU A 282 7.60 -33.68 2.68
CA GLU A 282 8.79 -33.72 1.84
C GLU A 282 8.39 -33.81 0.36
N PRO A 283 8.80 -32.85 -0.49
CA PRO A 283 9.51 -31.62 -0.16
C PRO A 283 8.67 -30.62 0.65
N PRO A 284 9.29 -29.77 1.47
CA PRO A 284 8.56 -28.81 2.29
C PRO A 284 7.73 -27.89 1.40
N ARG A 285 6.48 -27.63 1.80
CA ARG A 285 5.57 -26.71 1.12
C ARG A 285 5.19 -25.60 2.07
N PHE A 286 5.14 -24.40 1.55
CA PHE A 286 4.83 -23.20 2.29
C PHE A 286 3.51 -22.62 1.81
N ARG A 287 2.73 -22.04 2.73
CA ARG A 287 1.49 -21.33 2.41
C ARG A 287 1.50 -19.99 3.12
N CYS A 288 1.11 -18.96 2.41
CA CYS A 288 0.90 -17.64 3.00
C CYS A 288 -0.36 -17.63 3.86
N GLU A 289 -0.25 -17.16 5.12
CA GLU A 289 -1.39 -17.05 6.04
C GLU A 289 -2.38 -15.98 5.60
N GLU A 290 -1.91 -14.94 4.89
CA GLU A 290 -2.72 -13.80 4.49
C GLU A 290 -3.54 -14.05 3.20
N CYS A 291 -2.90 -14.57 2.16
CA CYS A 291 -3.56 -14.72 0.85
C CYS A 291 -3.73 -16.18 0.40
N GLY A 292 -3.22 -17.14 1.18
CA GLY A 292 -3.36 -18.57 0.90
C GLY A 292 -2.48 -19.10 -0.25
N VAL A 293 -1.67 -18.27 -0.92
CA VAL A 293 -0.79 -18.74 -2.00
C VAL A 293 0.17 -19.79 -1.48
N ALA A 294 0.35 -20.88 -2.25
CA ALA A 294 1.29 -21.95 -1.95
C ALA A 294 2.61 -21.74 -2.72
N SER A 295 3.72 -22.13 -2.10
CA SER A 295 5.05 -22.11 -2.70
C SER A 295 5.83 -23.34 -2.25
N VAL A 296 6.72 -23.82 -3.10
CA VAL A 296 7.73 -24.84 -2.77
C VAL A 296 9.04 -24.22 -2.28
N THR A 297 9.18 -22.92 -2.44
CA THR A 297 10.34 -22.13 -1.99
C THR A 297 9.93 -21.19 -0.88
N TRP A 298 10.81 -21.01 0.11
CA TRP A 298 10.63 -19.99 1.12
C TRP A 298 10.83 -18.59 0.56
N HIS A 299 9.98 -17.66 0.98
CA HIS A 299 10.12 -16.24 0.69
C HIS A 299 9.86 -15.44 1.97
N TRP A 300 10.76 -14.52 2.32
CA TRP A 300 10.53 -13.59 3.43
C TRP A 300 9.36 -12.65 3.17
N ARG A 301 9.13 -12.33 1.90
CA ARG A 301 8.01 -11.54 1.44
C ARG A 301 7.16 -12.38 0.48
N CYS A 302 5.88 -12.50 0.74
CA CYS A 302 4.98 -13.30 -0.09
C CYS A 302 4.99 -12.81 -1.55
N PRO A 303 5.19 -13.69 -2.56
CA PRO A 303 5.24 -13.27 -3.96
C PRO A 303 3.89 -12.77 -4.49
N SER A 304 2.77 -13.12 -3.84
CA SER A 304 1.43 -12.70 -4.23
C SER A 304 0.96 -11.45 -3.50
N CYS A 305 0.71 -11.52 -2.20
CA CYS A 305 0.20 -10.40 -1.41
C CYS A 305 1.28 -9.45 -0.88
N ARG A 306 2.56 -9.85 -1.00
CA ARG A 306 3.75 -9.09 -0.60
C ARG A 306 3.88 -8.80 0.91
N ASN A 307 3.10 -9.45 1.75
CA ASN A 307 3.26 -9.38 3.18
C ASN A 307 4.55 -10.08 3.62
N TRP A 308 5.25 -9.47 4.58
CA TRP A 308 6.46 -10.00 5.17
C TRP A 308 6.13 -11.10 6.20
N ASP A 309 7.03 -12.07 6.37
CA ASP A 309 6.94 -13.17 7.35
C ASP A 309 5.60 -13.94 7.35
N SER A 310 4.90 -13.97 6.23
CA SER A 310 3.56 -14.54 6.12
C SER A 310 3.51 -16.00 5.64
N LEU A 311 4.65 -16.60 5.30
CA LEU A 311 4.70 -18.01 4.90
C LEU A 311 4.87 -18.93 6.10
N ARG A 312 4.14 -20.07 6.09
CA ARG A 312 4.27 -21.16 7.06
C ARG A 312 4.34 -22.49 6.33
N THR A 313 4.97 -23.49 6.95
CA THR A 313 4.91 -24.86 6.44
C THR A 313 3.48 -25.37 6.45
N THR A 314 3.06 -26.03 5.37
CA THR A 314 1.78 -26.75 5.37
C THR A 314 1.94 -28.03 6.17
N GLN A 315 1.04 -28.26 7.12
CA GLN A 315 0.94 -29.57 7.79
C GLN A 315 0.39 -30.59 6.79
N ASN A 316 0.95 -31.80 6.83
CA ASN A 316 0.37 -32.94 6.15
C ASN A 316 -0.93 -33.33 6.91
N ARG A 317 -2.05 -32.63 6.65
CA ARG A 317 -3.35 -33.17 7.04
C ARG A 317 -3.61 -34.31 6.04
N GLY A 318 -3.37 -35.54 6.50
CA GLY A 318 -3.78 -36.72 5.75
C GLY A 318 -5.23 -36.56 5.28
N ILE A 319 -5.42 -36.80 4.00
CA ILE A 319 -6.75 -36.93 3.36
C ILE A 319 -7.42 -38.17 3.94
#